data_f9115e26a89427130a2931df62273eaa
#
_entry.id   f9115e26a89427130a2931df62273eaa
#
_cell.length_a   1.000
_cell.length_b   1.000
_cell.length_c   1.000
_cell.angle_alpha   90.00
_cell.angle_beta   90.00
_cell.angle_gamma   90.00
#
_symmetry.space_group_name_H-M   'P 1'
#
loop_
_entity.id
_entity.type
_entity.pdbx_description
1 polymer ?
#
loop_
_entity_poly.entity_id
_entity_poly.type
_entity_poly.pdbx_seq_one_letter_code
_entity_poly.pdbx_strand_id
1 'polypeptide(L)'
;MQQKRIDLKLNREIIKEVLLEISKIHTSNLKETEKLLRKYKSKENEVFSKSVLLTTYEDLKRNNELSLSEDEEENIYKLLRMKETRTISGVTPVTVLTKPFPCPGKCIFCPNDVRMPKSYLSDEPGAQRAISNKFDPYLQTFNRLLAFKNTGHPIDKIELIILGGTWSSYPETYQIWFVKRCFDALNDFENYSSNEMIKNDELIMPFEEEKLEEIDGNNLQKTYNQIISNAIKNTQNILNENSSWEELFVAHQLNEKSKSKCVGLVIETRPDEINEEEVIKIRKLGATKIQIGIQSLNDDVLKLNKRGHDVKKTIEALDLIRRAGFKIHAHYMPNLYGSSPEMDKKDFEKMFNEIYFRPDELKIYPCSLIKTAELMQVYEKGLWKPYSSDELGEVLSHHILHTPRYCRLTRIIRDIPSTDIVVGNKFTNFRQIAENIIKESGKKVLEIRAREIKNKKVDQNLKIKITTYEATSSNEYFIEYINDNDEIFGFLRLSLPKISSFIPELSESAIIREIHIYGQSLEVGKKEVGKAQHQGLGKNLIRLAEEISKEKGFKKLAVISAIGTRIYYEKNGFKQGELYQTKDL
;
A
#
# COMPACT_ATOMS: atom_id res chain seq x y z
N MET A 1 21.74 -13.91 -20.47
CA MET A 1 21.34 -13.74 -21.88
C MET A 1 20.71 -12.37 -22.03
N GLN A 2 21.36 -11.43 -22.71
CA GLN A 2 20.75 -10.16 -23.07
C GLN A 2 19.63 -10.45 -24.08
N GLN A 3 18.36 -10.22 -23.68
CA GLN A 3 17.25 -10.20 -24.65
C GLN A 3 17.58 -9.18 -25.75
N LYS A 4 17.68 -9.64 -26.99
CA LYS A 4 17.80 -8.74 -28.14
C LYS A 4 16.58 -7.81 -28.13
N ARG A 5 16.82 -6.52 -28.12
CA ARG A 5 15.75 -5.52 -28.19
C ARG A 5 15.04 -5.65 -29.53
N ILE A 6 13.74 -5.97 -29.52
CA ILE A 6 12.92 -6.00 -30.74
C ILE A 6 12.82 -4.57 -31.28
N ASP A 7 13.13 -4.40 -32.57
CA ASP A 7 12.95 -3.10 -33.24
C ASP A 7 11.45 -2.86 -33.52
N LEU A 8 10.85 -1.96 -32.74
CA LEU A 8 9.42 -1.69 -32.83
C LEU A 8 9.01 -1.07 -34.17
N LYS A 9 9.89 -0.29 -34.83
CA LYS A 9 9.60 0.29 -36.15
C LYS A 9 9.58 -0.77 -37.22
N LEU A 10 10.53 -1.70 -37.18
CA LEU A 10 10.66 -2.80 -38.14
C LEU A 10 9.50 -3.81 -38.02
N ASN A 11 8.94 -3.97 -36.83
CA ASN A 11 7.89 -4.94 -36.52
C ASN A 11 6.49 -4.34 -36.41
N ARG A 12 6.32 -3.05 -36.71
CA ARG A 12 5.07 -2.30 -36.47
C ARG A 12 3.83 -2.93 -37.10
N GLU A 13 3.93 -3.36 -38.36
CA GLU A 13 2.80 -3.99 -39.07
C GLU A 13 2.42 -5.37 -38.49
N ILE A 14 3.42 -6.17 -38.13
CA ILE A 14 3.18 -7.47 -37.49
C ILE A 14 2.46 -7.27 -36.15
N ILE A 15 2.92 -6.30 -35.34
CA ILE A 15 2.30 -5.96 -34.06
C ILE A 15 0.85 -5.51 -34.26
N LYS A 16 0.58 -4.69 -35.28
CA LYS A 16 -0.78 -4.22 -35.61
C LYS A 16 -1.71 -5.38 -35.96
N GLU A 17 -1.23 -6.35 -36.75
CA GLU A 17 -1.99 -7.57 -37.07
C GLU A 17 -2.30 -8.39 -35.82
N VAL A 18 -1.30 -8.59 -34.95
CA VAL A 18 -1.47 -9.30 -33.68
C VAL A 18 -2.52 -8.61 -32.79
N LEU A 19 -2.48 -7.29 -32.70
CA LEU A 19 -3.43 -6.49 -31.90
C LEU A 19 -4.84 -6.62 -32.45
N LEU A 20 -5.02 -6.59 -33.78
CA LEU A 20 -6.32 -6.81 -34.43
C LEU A 20 -6.87 -8.23 -34.21
N GLU A 21 -6.04 -9.25 -34.16
CA GLU A 21 -6.50 -10.60 -33.79
C GLU A 21 -6.86 -10.68 -32.30
N ILE A 22 -6.06 -10.07 -31.40
CA ILE A 22 -6.35 -10.05 -29.96
C ILE A 22 -7.66 -9.31 -29.67
N SER A 23 -7.92 -8.18 -30.33
CA SER A 23 -9.12 -7.37 -30.11
C SER A 23 -10.42 -8.16 -30.36
N LYS A 24 -10.38 -9.16 -31.24
CA LYS A 24 -11.52 -10.02 -31.62
C LYS A 24 -11.74 -11.24 -30.71
N ILE A 25 -10.83 -11.49 -29.77
CA ILE A 25 -10.97 -12.61 -28.84
C ILE A 25 -12.02 -12.24 -27.77
N HIS A 26 -13.20 -12.84 -27.84
CA HIS A 26 -14.32 -12.56 -26.91
C HIS A 26 -14.22 -13.31 -25.58
N THR A 27 -13.15 -14.07 -25.32
CA THR A 27 -13.01 -14.89 -24.12
C THR A 27 -11.84 -14.44 -23.26
N SER A 28 -12.01 -14.51 -21.94
CA SER A 28 -10.91 -14.36 -20.98
C SER A 28 -9.96 -15.57 -20.96
N ASN A 29 -9.85 -16.33 -22.04
CA ASN A 29 -9.06 -17.53 -22.13
C ASN A 29 -7.59 -17.19 -22.36
N LEU A 30 -6.83 -17.07 -21.26
CA LEU A 30 -5.39 -16.81 -21.28
C LEU A 30 -4.60 -17.81 -22.16
N LYS A 31 -5.06 -19.07 -22.23
CA LYS A 31 -4.40 -20.10 -23.06
C LYS A 31 -4.50 -19.79 -24.56
N GLU A 32 -5.63 -19.23 -24.99
CA GLU A 32 -5.86 -18.85 -26.38
C GLU A 32 -5.00 -17.65 -26.77
N THR A 33 -4.94 -16.65 -25.90
CA THR A 33 -4.04 -15.51 -26.07
C THR A 33 -2.56 -15.94 -26.12
N GLU A 34 -2.13 -16.83 -25.23
CA GLU A 34 -0.75 -17.35 -25.25
C GLU A 34 -0.45 -18.13 -26.52
N LYS A 35 -1.40 -18.92 -27.02
CA LYS A 35 -1.27 -19.65 -28.28
C LYS A 35 -1.14 -18.69 -29.47
N LEU A 36 -1.93 -17.62 -29.48
CA LEU A 36 -1.88 -16.57 -30.50
C LEU A 36 -0.51 -15.85 -30.45
N LEU A 37 -0.05 -15.45 -29.28
CA LEU A 37 1.24 -14.78 -29.12
C LEU A 37 2.42 -15.63 -29.61
N ARG A 38 2.35 -16.97 -29.46
CA ARG A 38 3.38 -17.88 -29.96
C ARG A 38 3.33 -18.09 -31.47
N LYS A 39 2.18 -17.86 -32.11
CA LYS A 39 2.00 -17.93 -33.56
C LYS A 39 2.78 -16.82 -34.27
N TYR A 40 2.80 -15.62 -33.68
CA TYR A 40 3.46 -14.46 -34.26
C TYR A 40 4.85 -14.25 -33.67
N LYS A 41 5.81 -14.04 -34.55
CA LYS A 41 7.18 -13.74 -34.17
C LYS A 41 7.66 -12.45 -34.83
N SER A 42 8.53 -11.74 -34.14
CA SER A 42 9.22 -10.58 -34.71
C SER A 42 10.10 -10.98 -35.90
N LYS A 43 10.56 -10.03 -36.67
CA LYS A 43 11.54 -10.26 -37.75
C LYS A 43 12.86 -10.81 -37.22
N GLU A 44 13.14 -10.61 -35.94
CA GLU A 44 14.28 -11.17 -35.22
C GLU A 44 14.02 -12.59 -34.66
N ASN A 45 12.86 -13.19 -35.01
CA ASN A 45 12.39 -14.51 -34.57
C ASN A 45 12.11 -14.63 -33.05
N GLU A 46 11.83 -13.48 -32.38
CA GLU A 46 11.50 -13.41 -30.97
C GLU A 46 9.97 -13.28 -30.78
N VAL A 47 9.45 -13.80 -29.65
CA VAL A 47 8.05 -13.65 -29.28
C VAL A 47 7.80 -12.25 -28.69
N PHE A 48 6.75 -11.57 -29.13
CA PHE A 48 6.37 -10.28 -28.58
C PHE A 48 5.92 -10.42 -27.12
N SER A 49 6.53 -9.64 -26.24
CA SER A 49 6.04 -9.54 -24.86
C SER A 49 4.72 -8.77 -24.81
N LYS A 50 3.86 -9.09 -23.85
CA LYS A 50 2.60 -8.35 -23.61
C LYS A 50 2.81 -6.84 -23.43
N SER A 51 3.90 -6.45 -22.77
CA SER A 51 4.29 -5.07 -22.57
C SER A 51 4.64 -4.37 -23.90
N VAL A 52 5.38 -5.02 -24.80
CA VAL A 52 5.69 -4.49 -26.13
C VAL A 52 4.42 -4.27 -26.94
N LEU A 53 3.50 -5.22 -26.92
CA LEU A 53 2.23 -5.09 -27.64
C LEU A 53 1.38 -3.93 -27.09
N LEU A 54 1.28 -3.78 -25.77
CA LEU A 54 0.54 -2.69 -25.13
C LEU A 54 1.15 -1.32 -25.42
N THR A 55 2.47 -1.18 -25.30
CA THR A 55 3.12 0.11 -25.56
C THR A 55 3.02 0.50 -27.03
N THR A 56 3.10 -0.46 -27.94
CA THR A 56 2.92 -0.20 -29.39
C THR A 56 1.45 0.12 -29.69
N TYR A 57 0.49 -0.54 -29.03
CA TYR A 57 -0.94 -0.20 -29.17
C TYR A 57 -1.21 1.26 -28.79
N GLU A 58 -0.71 1.71 -27.64
CA GLU A 58 -0.85 3.10 -27.19
C GLU A 58 -0.26 4.10 -28.19
N ASP A 59 0.88 3.74 -28.79
CA ASP A 59 1.53 4.56 -29.79
C ASP A 59 0.75 4.60 -31.11
N LEU A 60 0.23 3.47 -31.60
CA LEU A 60 -0.64 3.37 -32.76
C LEU A 60 -1.94 4.17 -32.56
N LYS A 61 -2.55 4.07 -31.39
CA LYS A 61 -3.76 4.83 -31.03
C LYS A 61 -3.51 6.33 -31.01
N ARG A 62 -2.40 6.78 -30.41
CA ARG A 62 -2.02 8.19 -30.35
C ARG A 62 -1.79 8.79 -31.73
N ASN A 63 -1.21 8.02 -32.64
CA ASN A 63 -0.91 8.45 -33.99
C ASN A 63 -2.11 8.28 -34.97
N ASN A 64 -3.28 7.84 -34.47
CA ASN A 64 -4.46 7.51 -35.27
C ASN A 64 -4.21 6.42 -36.34
N GLU A 65 -3.23 5.53 -36.11
CA GLU A 65 -2.90 4.42 -37.02
C GLU A 65 -3.71 3.15 -36.75
N LEU A 66 -4.33 3.04 -35.58
CA LEU A 66 -5.23 1.95 -35.20
C LEU A 66 -6.41 2.51 -34.40
N SER A 67 -7.61 2.39 -34.95
CA SER A 67 -8.85 2.76 -34.28
C SER A 67 -9.67 1.49 -34.02
N LEU A 68 -10.02 1.25 -32.76
CA LEU A 68 -10.81 0.12 -32.31
C LEU A 68 -12.06 0.64 -31.59
N SER A 69 -13.09 -0.18 -31.53
CA SER A 69 -14.25 0.07 -30.70
C SER A 69 -13.89 -0.02 -29.21
N GLU A 70 -14.72 0.55 -28.33
CA GLU A 70 -14.48 0.50 -26.88
C GLU A 70 -14.37 -0.95 -26.36
N ASP A 71 -15.21 -1.87 -26.87
CA ASP A 71 -15.18 -3.28 -26.50
C ASP A 71 -13.87 -3.97 -26.94
N GLU A 72 -13.39 -3.66 -28.15
CA GLU A 72 -12.13 -4.21 -28.67
C GLU A 72 -10.92 -3.68 -27.88
N GLU A 73 -10.93 -2.41 -27.50
CA GLU A 73 -9.92 -1.83 -26.62
C GLU A 73 -9.91 -2.50 -25.25
N GLU A 74 -11.09 -2.68 -24.64
CA GLU A 74 -11.20 -3.37 -23.35
C GLU A 74 -10.62 -4.80 -23.43
N ASN A 75 -10.87 -5.51 -24.53
CA ASN A 75 -10.31 -6.84 -24.76
C ASN A 75 -8.77 -6.82 -24.81
N ILE A 76 -8.16 -5.87 -25.52
CA ILE A 76 -6.71 -5.71 -25.57
C ILE A 76 -6.15 -5.54 -24.16
N TYR A 77 -6.65 -4.57 -23.39
CA TYR A 77 -6.17 -4.34 -22.01
C TYR A 77 -6.41 -5.54 -21.12
N LYS A 78 -7.54 -6.21 -21.23
CA LYS A 78 -7.88 -7.38 -20.42
C LYS A 78 -6.96 -8.58 -20.68
N LEU A 79 -6.64 -8.85 -21.95
CA LEU A 79 -5.85 -10.01 -22.35
C LEU A 79 -4.34 -9.78 -22.22
N LEU A 80 -3.89 -8.54 -22.41
CA LEU A 80 -2.47 -8.20 -22.36
C LEU A 80 -2.01 -7.68 -21.00
N ARG A 81 -2.92 -7.28 -20.10
CA ARG A 81 -2.57 -6.80 -18.74
C ARG A 81 -1.73 -7.82 -18.00
N MET A 82 -0.64 -7.36 -17.39
CA MET A 82 0.27 -8.22 -16.64
C MET A 82 -0.07 -8.18 -15.13
N LYS A 83 -0.20 -9.35 -14.50
CA LYS A 83 -0.44 -9.46 -13.05
C LYS A 83 -1.68 -8.66 -12.59
N GLU A 84 -2.84 -8.93 -13.17
CA GLU A 84 -4.12 -8.24 -12.94
C GLU A 84 -4.47 -8.01 -11.46
N THR A 85 -4.07 -8.93 -10.58
CA THR A 85 -4.35 -8.85 -9.14
C THR A 85 -3.81 -7.61 -8.45
N ARG A 86 -2.88 -6.87 -9.08
CA ARG A 86 -2.27 -5.66 -8.49
C ARG A 86 -3.21 -4.47 -8.41
N THR A 87 -4.15 -4.36 -9.34
CA THR A 87 -5.09 -3.23 -9.45
C THR A 87 -6.55 -3.67 -9.48
N ILE A 88 -6.81 -4.90 -9.07
CA ILE A 88 -8.17 -5.48 -9.07
C ILE A 88 -9.14 -4.74 -8.15
N SER A 89 -8.62 -4.05 -7.14
CA SER A 89 -9.41 -3.21 -6.23
C SER A 89 -9.86 -1.88 -6.85
N GLY A 90 -9.42 -1.58 -8.08
CA GLY A 90 -9.68 -0.29 -8.74
C GLY A 90 -8.74 0.84 -8.31
N VAL A 91 -7.70 0.54 -7.52
CA VAL A 91 -6.67 1.50 -7.07
C VAL A 91 -5.29 0.95 -7.37
N THR A 92 -4.40 1.79 -7.89
CA THR A 92 -3.02 1.41 -8.24
C THR A 92 -2.05 1.81 -7.14
N PRO A 93 -1.40 0.85 -6.44
CA PRO A 93 -0.47 1.14 -5.37
C PRO A 93 0.91 1.55 -5.93
N VAL A 94 1.34 2.75 -5.63
CA VAL A 94 2.68 3.27 -5.93
C VAL A 94 3.47 3.36 -4.64
N THR A 95 4.47 2.48 -4.50
CA THR A 95 5.35 2.45 -3.33
C THR A 95 6.66 3.13 -3.65
N VAL A 96 7.05 4.08 -2.82
CA VAL A 96 8.30 4.83 -2.85
C VAL A 96 9.05 4.69 -1.54
N LEU A 97 10.38 4.57 -1.59
CA LEU A 97 11.23 4.46 -0.41
C LEU A 97 12.02 5.75 -0.22
N THR A 98 12.12 6.19 1.05
CA THR A 98 13.03 7.26 1.43
C THR A 98 14.49 6.79 1.31
N LYS A 99 15.42 7.72 1.21
CA LYS A 99 16.83 7.38 1.43
C LYS A 99 17.05 6.93 2.88
N PRO A 100 18.15 6.26 3.21
CA PRO A 100 18.49 5.94 4.59
C PRO A 100 18.63 7.18 5.47
N PHE A 101 18.09 7.07 6.68
CA PHE A 101 18.25 8.01 7.80
C PHE A 101 18.59 7.23 9.08
N PRO A 102 19.23 7.87 10.08
CA PRO A 102 19.40 7.28 11.39
C PRO A 102 18.04 6.87 11.96
N CYS A 103 17.97 5.68 12.54
CA CYS A 103 16.75 5.17 13.14
C CYS A 103 16.85 5.22 14.68
N PRO A 104 15.87 5.78 15.40
CA PRO A 104 15.88 5.81 16.86
C PRO A 104 15.68 4.42 17.49
N GLY A 105 15.06 3.48 16.74
CA GLY A 105 14.80 2.12 17.19
C GLY A 105 16.04 1.25 17.25
N LYS A 106 16.08 0.28 18.19
CA LYS A 106 17.20 -0.65 18.43
C LYS A 106 16.82 -2.12 18.22
N CYS A 107 15.83 -2.37 17.35
CA CYS A 107 15.23 -3.70 17.17
C CYS A 107 16.25 -4.73 16.69
N ILE A 108 16.42 -5.83 17.42
CA ILE A 108 17.43 -6.86 17.14
C ILE A 108 17.17 -7.64 15.84
N PHE A 109 15.91 -7.70 15.38
CA PHE A 109 15.53 -8.40 14.15
C PHE A 109 15.68 -7.55 12.89
N CYS A 110 15.93 -6.24 13.01
CA CYS A 110 16.12 -5.38 11.84
C CYS A 110 17.47 -5.60 11.17
N PRO A 111 17.51 -5.74 9.82
CA PRO A 111 18.76 -5.74 9.09
C PRO A 111 19.49 -4.39 9.20
N ASN A 112 20.81 -4.42 9.10
CA ASN A 112 21.69 -3.27 9.11
C ASN A 112 22.37 -3.07 7.74
N ASP A 113 21.58 -3.02 6.66
CA ASP A 113 22.07 -2.68 5.33
C ASP A 113 22.15 -1.16 5.20
N VAL A 114 23.35 -0.60 5.22
CA VAL A 114 23.59 0.87 5.16
C VAL A 114 23.22 1.49 3.81
N ARG A 115 23.01 0.66 2.77
CA ARG A 115 22.52 1.11 1.45
C ARG A 115 21.04 1.43 1.48
N MET A 116 20.33 0.97 2.51
CA MET A 116 18.88 1.01 2.59
C MET A 116 18.37 1.68 3.86
N PRO A 117 17.18 2.27 3.84
CA PRO A 117 16.51 2.69 5.06
C PRO A 117 16.32 1.48 5.98
N LYS A 118 16.41 1.73 7.28
CA LYS A 118 16.36 0.68 8.31
C LYS A 118 15.17 -0.26 8.08
N SER A 119 15.38 -1.53 8.26
CA SER A 119 14.51 -2.67 8.03
C SER A 119 14.34 -3.14 6.57
N TYR A 120 14.94 -2.49 5.59
CA TYR A 120 14.92 -2.91 4.19
C TYR A 120 16.26 -3.52 3.75
N LEU A 121 16.20 -4.42 2.77
CA LEU A 121 17.35 -5.03 2.12
C LEU A 121 17.43 -4.57 0.67
N SER A 122 18.65 -4.41 0.15
CA SER A 122 18.89 -3.91 -1.22
C SER A 122 18.25 -4.77 -2.31
N ASP A 123 18.13 -6.09 -2.08
CA ASP A 123 17.62 -7.05 -3.04
C ASP A 123 16.08 -7.16 -3.06
N GLU A 124 15.38 -6.49 -2.14
CA GLU A 124 13.92 -6.41 -2.20
C GLU A 124 13.47 -5.61 -3.44
N PRO A 125 12.42 -6.05 -4.15
CA PRO A 125 11.99 -5.39 -5.40
C PRO A 125 11.64 -3.89 -5.25
N GLY A 126 11.21 -3.46 -4.06
CA GLY A 126 10.98 -2.06 -3.72
C GLY A 126 12.27 -1.27 -3.61
N ALA A 127 13.26 -1.85 -2.93
CA ALA A 127 14.58 -1.32 -2.71
C ALA A 127 15.35 -1.14 -4.02
N GLN A 128 15.37 -2.16 -4.88
CA GLN A 128 16.01 -2.09 -6.19
C GLN A 128 15.45 -0.95 -7.05
N ARG A 129 14.13 -0.71 -7.01
CA ARG A 129 13.55 0.44 -7.71
C ARG A 129 13.98 1.77 -7.11
N ALA A 130 14.09 1.87 -5.79
CA ALA A 130 14.55 3.09 -5.14
C ALA A 130 16.01 3.38 -5.50
N ILE A 131 16.90 2.38 -5.45
CA ILE A 131 18.30 2.47 -5.86
C ILE A 131 18.39 2.90 -7.34
N SER A 132 17.66 2.25 -8.25
CA SER A 132 17.67 2.58 -9.69
C SER A 132 17.21 4.01 -9.97
N ASN A 133 16.43 4.62 -9.08
CA ASN A 133 15.99 6.02 -9.14
C ASN A 133 16.73 6.92 -8.15
N LYS A 134 17.88 6.47 -7.60
CA LYS A 134 18.73 7.23 -6.66
C LYS A 134 17.95 7.79 -5.46
N PHE A 135 16.92 7.09 -4.99
CA PHE A 135 16.00 7.48 -3.93
C PHE A 135 15.22 8.79 -4.19
N ASP A 136 15.29 9.35 -5.40
CA ASP A 136 14.50 10.54 -5.76
C ASP A 136 13.00 10.19 -5.79
N PRO A 137 12.14 10.87 -5.02
CA PRO A 137 10.71 10.56 -4.92
C PRO A 137 9.93 10.84 -6.21
N TYR A 138 10.35 11.85 -6.99
CA TYR A 138 9.75 12.16 -8.28
C TYR A 138 10.00 11.02 -9.28
N LEU A 139 11.25 10.61 -9.44
CA LEU A 139 11.61 9.54 -10.37
C LEU A 139 11.00 8.20 -9.98
N GLN A 140 11.02 7.85 -8.68
CA GLN A 140 10.38 6.63 -8.19
C GLN A 140 8.89 6.60 -8.53
N THR A 141 8.18 7.70 -8.28
CA THR A 141 6.74 7.82 -8.54
C THR A 141 6.47 7.79 -10.03
N PHE A 142 7.13 8.64 -10.80
CA PHE A 142 6.94 8.79 -12.24
C PHE A 142 7.21 7.49 -12.99
N ASN A 143 8.40 6.90 -12.80
CA ASN A 143 8.79 5.65 -13.46
C ASN A 143 7.91 4.47 -13.03
N ARG A 144 7.35 4.52 -11.80
CA ARG A 144 6.40 3.51 -11.36
C ARG A 144 5.06 3.62 -12.06
N LEU A 145 4.54 4.83 -12.26
CA LEU A 145 3.33 5.09 -13.06
C LEU A 145 3.53 4.61 -14.49
N LEU A 146 4.66 4.95 -15.07
CA LEU A 146 5.01 4.54 -16.43
C LEU A 146 5.07 3.02 -16.57
N ALA A 147 5.69 2.32 -15.60
CA ALA A 147 5.72 0.87 -15.58
C ALA A 147 4.32 0.24 -15.47
N PHE A 148 3.41 0.85 -14.72
CA PHE A 148 2.01 0.41 -14.64
C PHE A 148 1.27 0.66 -15.95
N LYS A 149 1.40 1.84 -16.54
CA LYS A 149 0.81 2.18 -17.84
C LYS A 149 1.29 1.20 -18.91
N ASN A 150 2.61 0.97 -19.03
CA ASN A 150 3.21 0.07 -20.01
C ASN A 150 2.85 -1.42 -19.80
N THR A 151 2.28 -1.78 -18.66
CA THR A 151 1.78 -3.13 -18.35
C THR A 151 0.25 -3.22 -18.29
N GLY A 152 -0.45 -2.18 -18.78
CA GLY A 152 -1.91 -2.16 -18.95
C GLY A 152 -2.71 -1.92 -17.66
N HIS A 153 -2.09 -1.36 -16.64
CA HIS A 153 -2.79 -0.99 -15.41
C HIS A 153 -3.36 0.42 -15.47
N PRO A 154 -4.54 0.68 -14.87
CA PRO A 154 -5.06 2.03 -14.73
C PRO A 154 -4.15 2.87 -13.82
N ILE A 155 -4.03 4.16 -14.12
CA ILE A 155 -3.19 5.12 -13.39
C ILE A 155 -3.98 6.36 -12.95
N ASP A 156 -5.30 6.29 -12.98
CA ASP A 156 -6.22 7.36 -12.61
C ASP A 156 -6.41 7.51 -11.09
N LYS A 157 -6.29 6.40 -10.34
CA LYS A 157 -6.47 6.35 -8.88
C LYS A 157 -5.24 5.74 -8.22
N ILE A 158 -4.44 6.56 -7.58
CA ILE A 158 -3.16 6.16 -7.00
C ILE A 158 -3.24 6.14 -5.48
N GLU A 159 -2.90 5.00 -4.88
CA GLU A 159 -2.53 4.91 -3.47
C GLU A 159 -1.01 5.06 -3.36
N LEU A 160 -0.56 6.22 -2.91
CA LEU A 160 0.85 6.51 -2.70
C LEU A 160 1.26 5.97 -1.34
N ILE A 161 2.27 5.09 -1.31
CA ILE A 161 2.74 4.42 -0.09
C ILE A 161 4.19 4.82 0.13
N ILE A 162 4.43 5.65 1.14
CA ILE A 162 5.76 6.08 1.54
C ILE A 162 6.27 5.12 2.60
N LEU A 163 7.37 4.46 2.28
CA LEU A 163 8.07 3.53 3.14
C LEU A 163 9.49 4.04 3.43
N GLY A 164 10.05 3.57 4.52
CA GLY A 164 11.40 3.96 4.93
C GLY A 164 11.73 3.35 6.28
N GLY A 165 12.63 3.96 7.04
CA GLY A 165 12.94 3.54 8.41
C GLY A 165 11.82 3.97 9.37
N THR A 166 12.06 5.05 10.11
CA THR A 166 11.05 5.68 10.98
C THR A 166 10.76 7.07 10.44
N TRP A 167 9.69 7.19 9.65
CA TRP A 167 9.33 8.45 8.98
C TRP A 167 9.30 9.66 9.92
N SER A 168 8.65 9.51 11.06
CA SER A 168 8.45 10.58 12.04
C SER A 168 9.74 11.14 12.66
N SER A 169 10.86 10.41 12.52
CA SER A 169 12.18 10.87 12.97
C SER A 169 12.96 11.66 11.89
N TYR A 170 12.44 11.81 10.70
CA TYR A 170 13.11 12.54 9.63
C TYR A 170 12.91 14.05 9.76
N PRO A 171 13.82 14.89 9.21
CA PRO A 171 13.63 16.34 9.20
C PRO A 171 12.32 16.74 8.51
N GLU A 172 11.58 17.66 9.09
CA GLU A 172 10.28 18.11 8.56
C GLU A 172 10.40 18.65 7.14
N THR A 173 11.44 19.43 6.84
CA THR A 173 11.68 19.99 5.50
C THR A 173 11.87 18.89 4.46
N TYR A 174 12.57 17.79 4.82
CA TYR A 174 12.70 16.62 3.97
C TYR A 174 11.36 15.89 3.78
N GLN A 175 10.56 15.75 4.85
CA GLN A 175 9.25 15.11 4.75
C GLN A 175 8.33 15.88 3.78
N ILE A 176 8.30 17.21 3.89
CA ILE A 176 7.50 18.08 3.01
C ILE A 176 7.99 17.94 1.56
N TRP A 177 9.30 18.07 1.34
CA TRP A 177 9.92 17.92 0.01
C TRP A 177 9.62 16.56 -0.61
N PHE A 178 9.79 15.48 0.15
CA PHE A 178 9.57 14.13 -0.35
C PHE A 178 8.14 13.91 -0.83
N VAL A 179 7.16 14.33 -0.02
CA VAL A 179 5.74 14.22 -0.38
C VAL A 179 5.42 15.11 -1.57
N LYS A 180 5.87 16.38 -1.56
CA LYS A 180 5.67 17.31 -2.68
C LYS A 180 6.18 16.73 -3.99
N ARG A 181 7.40 16.21 -4.02
CA ARG A 181 8.00 15.63 -5.23
C ARG A 181 7.21 14.41 -5.76
N CYS A 182 6.61 13.62 -4.87
CA CYS A 182 5.69 12.56 -5.29
C CYS A 182 4.44 13.15 -5.98
N PHE A 183 3.86 14.22 -5.42
CA PHE A 183 2.71 14.91 -6.04
C PHE A 183 3.08 15.60 -7.35
N ASP A 184 4.25 16.22 -7.44
CA ASP A 184 4.76 16.79 -8.71
C ASP A 184 4.76 15.72 -9.81
N ALA A 185 5.29 14.52 -9.52
CA ALA A 185 5.33 13.42 -10.48
C ALA A 185 3.92 12.95 -10.91
N LEU A 186 2.95 12.92 -9.99
CA LEU A 186 1.56 12.58 -10.31
C LEU A 186 0.93 13.65 -11.23
N ASN A 187 1.23 14.92 -10.97
CA ASN A 187 0.68 16.05 -11.71
C ASN A 187 1.29 16.19 -13.12
N ASP A 188 2.58 15.94 -13.25
CA ASP A 188 3.31 16.07 -14.52
C ASP A 188 3.07 14.89 -15.46
N PHE A 189 2.67 13.73 -14.92
CA PHE A 189 2.58 12.49 -15.68
C PHE A 189 1.64 12.56 -16.89
N GLU A 190 0.56 13.34 -16.81
CA GLU A 190 -0.41 13.45 -17.90
C GLU A 190 0.16 14.08 -19.18
N ASN A 191 1.17 14.93 -19.04
CA ASN A 191 1.82 15.64 -20.14
C ASN A 191 2.94 14.82 -20.78
N TYR A 192 3.24 13.64 -20.25
CA TYR A 192 4.33 12.81 -20.74
C TYR A 192 3.88 11.87 -21.85
N SER A 193 4.47 12.06 -23.03
CA SER A 193 4.12 11.32 -24.25
C SER A 193 5.04 10.13 -24.55
N SER A 194 6.21 10.04 -23.94
CA SER A 194 7.13 8.92 -24.17
C SER A 194 6.75 7.67 -23.34
N ASN A 195 7.20 6.50 -23.80
CA ASN A 195 7.10 5.23 -23.06
C ASN A 195 8.44 4.85 -22.40
N GLU A 196 9.44 5.73 -22.43
CA GLU A 196 10.76 5.50 -21.84
C GLU A 196 10.82 6.05 -20.42
N MET A 197 11.52 5.34 -19.53
CA MET A 197 11.76 5.80 -18.17
C MET A 197 12.61 7.06 -18.16
N ILE A 198 12.23 8.01 -17.31
CA ILE A 198 13.05 9.20 -17.08
C ILE A 198 14.28 8.81 -16.27
N LYS A 199 15.44 9.30 -16.69
CA LYS A 199 16.71 9.24 -15.96
C LYS A 199 17.18 10.64 -15.66
N ASN A 200 17.78 10.83 -14.54
CA ASN A 200 18.51 12.04 -14.21
C ASN A 200 19.93 11.64 -13.80
N ASP A 201 20.86 11.80 -14.73
CA ASP A 201 22.26 11.40 -14.54
C ASP A 201 23.01 12.37 -13.60
N GLU A 202 22.48 13.58 -13.39
CA GLU A 202 23.02 14.57 -12.44
C GLU A 202 22.74 14.22 -10.98
N LEU A 203 21.74 13.35 -10.70
CA LEU A 203 21.47 12.92 -9.35
C LEU A 203 22.62 12.08 -8.81
N ILE A 204 23.05 12.41 -7.61
CA ILE A 204 24.11 11.72 -6.89
C ILE A 204 23.44 10.68 -5.96
N MET A 205 24.00 9.47 -5.92
CA MET A 205 23.61 8.50 -4.89
C MET A 205 23.95 9.09 -3.51
N PRO A 206 23.01 9.02 -2.55
CA PRO A 206 23.26 9.57 -1.20
C PRO A 206 24.39 8.86 -0.44
N PHE A 207 24.90 7.74 -0.97
CA PHE A 207 25.97 6.93 -0.36
C PHE A 207 26.91 6.39 -1.43
N GLU A 208 28.22 6.43 -1.14
CA GLU A 208 29.26 5.78 -1.96
C GLU A 208 29.27 4.27 -1.67
N GLU A 209 29.23 3.43 -2.71
CA GLU A 209 29.19 1.97 -2.55
C GLU A 209 30.44 1.38 -1.89
N GLU A 210 31.60 2.05 -2.03
CA GLU A 210 32.90 1.55 -1.60
C GLU A 210 33.10 1.49 -0.08
N LYS A 211 32.26 2.18 0.73
CA LYS A 211 32.39 2.23 2.21
C LYS A 211 31.53 1.22 2.97
N LEU A 212 30.94 0.26 2.27
CA LEU A 212 29.89 -0.61 2.81
C LEU A 212 30.39 -1.91 3.43
N GLU A 213 31.69 -2.24 3.28
CA GLU A 213 32.23 -3.55 3.65
C GLU A 213 32.63 -3.72 5.13
N GLU A 214 32.71 -2.64 5.91
CA GLU A 214 33.16 -2.67 7.31
C GLU A 214 32.02 -2.50 8.33
N ILE A 215 31.06 -3.41 8.37
CA ILE A 215 30.14 -3.47 9.51
C ILE A 215 30.63 -4.53 10.50
N ASP A 216 31.29 -4.09 11.56
CA ASP A 216 31.67 -4.95 12.69
C ASP A 216 30.42 -5.56 13.36
N GLY A 217 30.35 -6.89 13.37
CA GLY A 217 29.20 -7.66 13.88
C GLY A 217 28.83 -7.39 15.35
N ASN A 218 29.71 -6.76 16.15
CA ASN A 218 29.48 -6.51 17.58
C ASN A 218 28.76 -5.17 17.90
N ASN A 219 28.68 -4.23 16.95
CA ASN A 219 28.08 -2.91 17.15
C ASN A 219 27.18 -2.44 15.97
N LEU A 220 26.50 -3.36 15.33
CA LEU A 220 25.79 -3.18 14.05
C LEU A 220 24.91 -1.92 13.96
N GLN A 221 24.15 -1.60 14.99
CA GLN A 221 23.25 -0.47 14.92
C GLN A 221 23.90 0.88 15.18
N LYS A 222 24.81 0.95 16.12
CA LYS A 222 25.57 2.18 16.37
C LYS A 222 26.37 2.55 15.13
N THR A 223 26.97 1.55 14.51
CA THR A 223 27.72 1.67 13.26
C THR A 223 26.81 2.13 12.11
N TYR A 224 25.63 1.52 11.93
CA TYR A 224 24.63 1.96 10.94
C TYR A 224 24.31 3.46 11.09
N ASN A 225 23.86 3.89 12.28
CA ASN A 225 23.47 5.29 12.51
C ASN A 225 24.65 6.26 12.31
N GLN A 226 25.88 5.88 12.70
CA GLN A 226 27.07 6.71 12.49
C GLN A 226 27.42 6.88 11.01
N ILE A 227 27.43 5.78 10.24
CA ILE A 227 27.70 5.80 8.81
C ILE A 227 26.67 6.69 8.10
N ILE A 228 25.38 6.47 8.38
CA ILE A 228 24.29 7.23 7.76
C ILE A 228 24.37 8.72 8.14
N SER A 229 24.62 9.05 9.43
CA SER A 229 24.74 10.45 9.85
C SER A 229 25.91 11.16 9.17
N ASN A 230 27.04 10.48 8.99
CA ASN A 230 28.19 11.03 8.30
C ASN A 230 27.92 11.25 6.80
N ALA A 231 27.27 10.27 6.16
CA ALA A 231 26.89 10.37 4.75
C ALA A 231 25.93 11.55 4.51
N ILE A 232 24.90 11.70 5.37
CA ILE A 232 23.96 12.84 5.27
C ILE A 232 24.69 14.17 5.40
N LYS A 233 25.58 14.32 6.41
CA LYS A 233 26.36 15.56 6.58
C LYS A 233 27.19 15.90 5.35
N ASN A 234 27.79 14.91 4.73
CA ASN A 234 28.64 15.11 3.54
C ASN A 234 27.83 15.51 2.28
N THR A 235 26.56 15.10 2.20
CA THR A 235 25.67 15.35 1.04
C THR A 235 24.69 16.51 1.25
N GLN A 236 24.49 16.97 2.50
CA GLN A 236 23.47 17.96 2.85
C GLN A 236 23.61 19.28 2.10
N ASN A 237 24.85 19.71 1.75
CA ASN A 237 25.10 20.94 1.00
C ASN A 237 24.97 20.76 -0.53
N ILE A 238 24.84 19.54 -1.00
CA ILE A 238 24.78 19.19 -2.43
C ILE A 238 23.34 18.92 -2.85
N LEU A 239 22.54 18.31 -1.93
CA LEU A 239 21.17 17.91 -2.20
C LEU A 239 20.20 18.95 -1.62
N ASN A 240 19.52 19.68 -2.51
CA ASN A 240 18.48 20.63 -2.13
C ASN A 240 17.14 19.88 -1.84
N GLU A 241 17.11 19.12 -0.73
CA GLU A 241 15.97 18.29 -0.32
C GLU A 241 15.09 19.01 0.72
N ASN A 242 14.60 20.18 0.36
CA ASN A 242 13.71 20.96 1.21
C ASN A 242 12.59 21.58 0.38
N SER A 243 11.44 21.80 1.02
CA SER A 243 10.28 22.51 0.48
C SER A 243 9.46 23.11 1.61
N SER A 244 8.68 24.13 1.30
CA SER A 244 7.75 24.74 2.25
C SER A 244 6.36 24.05 2.22
N TRP A 245 5.57 24.29 3.24
CA TRP A 245 4.17 23.86 3.29
C TRP A 245 3.34 24.45 2.15
N GLU A 246 3.58 25.70 1.78
CA GLU A 246 2.89 26.40 0.70
C GLU A 246 3.13 25.73 -0.64
N GLU A 247 4.38 25.35 -0.93
CA GLU A 247 4.72 24.62 -2.16
C GLU A 247 4.03 23.25 -2.23
N LEU A 248 3.96 22.52 -1.09
CA LEU A 248 3.22 21.26 -1.02
C LEU A 248 1.72 21.48 -1.26
N PHE A 249 1.13 22.50 -0.67
CA PHE A 249 -0.30 22.78 -0.84
C PHE A 249 -0.64 23.15 -2.29
N VAL A 250 0.23 23.86 -2.99
CA VAL A 250 0.08 24.10 -4.43
C VAL A 250 0.08 22.76 -5.21
N ALA A 251 1.02 21.87 -4.90
CA ALA A 251 1.05 20.53 -5.53
C ALA A 251 -0.20 19.70 -5.24
N HIS A 252 -0.77 19.81 -4.03
CA HIS A 252 -2.03 19.19 -3.66
C HIS A 252 -3.20 19.73 -4.50
N GLN A 253 -3.34 21.06 -4.61
CA GLN A 253 -4.42 21.69 -5.39
C GLN A 253 -4.37 21.30 -6.86
N LEU A 254 -3.18 21.17 -7.45
CA LEU A 254 -3.01 20.66 -8.81
C LEU A 254 -3.50 19.21 -8.92
N ASN A 255 -3.18 18.37 -7.91
CA ASN A 255 -3.57 16.96 -7.95
C ASN A 255 -5.07 16.70 -7.84
N GLU A 256 -5.84 17.60 -7.24
CA GLU A 256 -7.30 17.50 -7.23
C GLU A 256 -7.91 17.43 -8.63
N LYS A 257 -7.23 18.02 -9.64
CA LYS A 257 -7.69 18.10 -11.03
C LYS A 257 -6.87 17.24 -11.99
N SER A 258 -5.71 16.72 -11.58
CA SER A 258 -4.84 15.91 -12.44
C SER A 258 -5.53 14.59 -12.85
N LYS A 259 -5.04 13.93 -13.92
CA LYS A 259 -5.53 12.60 -14.34
C LYS A 259 -5.10 11.51 -13.37
N SER A 260 -3.87 11.57 -12.87
CA SER A 260 -3.35 10.63 -11.88
C SER A 260 -3.58 11.17 -10.46
N LYS A 261 -4.76 10.85 -9.89
CA LYS A 261 -5.20 11.37 -8.59
C LYS A 261 -4.67 10.55 -7.43
N CYS A 262 -4.12 11.22 -6.42
CA CYS A 262 -3.79 10.58 -5.15
C CYS A 262 -5.08 10.33 -4.33
N VAL A 263 -5.61 9.10 -4.39
CA VAL A 263 -6.82 8.70 -3.66
C VAL A 263 -6.52 8.07 -2.30
N GLY A 264 -5.25 8.00 -1.92
CA GLY A 264 -4.77 7.58 -0.61
C GLY A 264 -3.29 7.86 -0.48
N LEU A 265 -2.87 8.50 0.60
CA LEU A 265 -1.48 8.64 1.01
C LEU A 265 -1.28 7.87 2.30
N VAL A 266 -0.25 7.01 2.30
CA VAL A 266 0.08 6.10 3.40
C VAL A 266 1.47 6.40 3.90
N ILE A 267 1.60 6.58 5.21
CA ILE A 267 2.88 6.81 5.90
C ILE A 267 3.12 5.70 6.91
N GLU A 268 4.37 5.19 6.96
CA GLU A 268 4.79 4.15 7.90
C GLU A 268 5.61 4.74 9.05
N THR A 269 5.22 4.46 10.30
CA THR A 269 5.92 4.93 11.49
C THR A 269 5.83 3.93 12.66
N ARG A 270 6.27 4.33 13.84
CA ARG A 270 6.35 3.53 15.06
C ARG A 270 5.43 4.09 16.15
N PRO A 271 4.92 3.27 17.09
CA PRO A 271 4.08 3.74 18.18
C PRO A 271 4.74 4.80 19.08
N ASP A 272 6.05 4.67 19.33
CA ASP A 272 6.83 5.59 20.17
C ASP A 272 6.97 7.01 19.60
N GLU A 273 6.81 7.17 18.28
CA GLU A 273 6.88 8.45 17.58
C GLU A 273 5.50 9.16 17.49
N ILE A 274 4.40 8.49 17.85
CA ILE A 274 3.05 9.04 17.73
C ILE A 274 2.70 9.89 18.94
N ASN A 275 2.35 11.15 18.67
CA ASN A 275 1.73 12.12 19.56
C ASN A 275 0.75 12.99 18.74
N GLU A 276 0.04 13.92 19.38
CA GLU A 276 -0.98 14.76 18.72
C GLU A 276 -0.38 15.62 17.59
N GLU A 277 0.78 16.23 17.83
CA GLU A 277 1.48 17.08 16.84
C GLU A 277 1.89 16.28 15.61
N GLU A 278 2.48 15.10 15.81
CA GLU A 278 2.89 14.22 14.71
C GLU A 278 1.68 13.74 13.89
N VAL A 279 0.57 13.39 14.53
CA VAL A 279 -0.67 12.98 13.85
C VAL A 279 -1.22 14.12 13.00
N ILE A 280 -1.23 15.37 13.52
CA ILE A 280 -1.64 16.57 12.77
C ILE A 280 -0.70 16.80 11.59
N LYS A 281 0.62 16.71 11.80
CA LYS A 281 1.63 16.89 10.75
C LYS A 281 1.45 15.84 9.64
N ILE A 282 1.28 14.57 9.98
CA ILE A 282 1.01 13.50 9.01
C ILE A 282 -0.28 13.80 8.23
N ARG A 283 -1.32 14.30 8.88
CA ARG A 283 -2.55 14.70 8.18
C ARG A 283 -2.32 15.89 7.24
N LYS A 284 -1.56 16.87 7.66
CA LYS A 284 -1.20 18.07 6.88
C LYS A 284 -0.40 17.70 5.61
N LEU A 285 0.41 16.64 5.66
CA LEU A 285 1.06 16.05 4.48
C LEU A 285 0.06 15.41 3.48
N GLY A 286 -1.23 15.28 3.82
CA GLY A 286 -2.27 14.71 2.97
C GLY A 286 -2.57 13.22 3.24
N ALA A 287 -1.93 12.62 4.24
CA ALA A 287 -2.12 11.20 4.55
C ALA A 287 -3.54 10.89 5.07
N THR A 288 -4.02 9.70 4.71
CA THR A 288 -5.32 9.15 5.14
C THR A 288 -5.18 7.80 5.82
N LYS A 289 -3.99 7.20 5.77
CA LYS A 289 -3.68 5.92 6.39
C LYS A 289 -2.30 5.95 7.04
N ILE A 290 -2.21 5.42 8.26
CA ILE A 290 -0.95 5.23 8.96
C ILE A 290 -0.66 3.74 9.07
N GLN A 291 0.51 3.32 8.58
CA GLN A 291 1.08 2.00 8.85
C GLN A 291 1.88 2.08 10.13
N ILE A 292 1.56 1.24 11.10
CA ILE A 292 2.17 1.30 12.42
C ILE A 292 2.77 -0.05 12.84
N GLY A 293 4.04 -0.05 13.16
CA GLY A 293 4.78 -1.25 13.54
C GLY A 293 4.57 -1.62 15.01
N ILE A 294 3.47 -2.24 15.36
CA ILE A 294 3.19 -2.73 16.71
C ILE A 294 4.04 -3.96 17.07
N GLN A 295 4.19 -4.87 16.13
CA GLN A 295 4.96 -6.12 16.09
C GLN A 295 4.43 -7.21 17.03
N SER A 296 4.16 -6.95 18.31
CA SER A 296 3.57 -7.84 19.32
C SER A 296 2.73 -7.04 20.32
N LEU A 297 1.83 -7.71 21.01
CA LEU A 297 1.04 -7.16 22.13
C LEU A 297 1.50 -7.77 23.49
N ASN A 298 2.74 -8.24 23.55
CA ASN A 298 3.38 -8.79 24.75
C ASN A 298 4.61 -7.99 25.10
N ASP A 299 4.64 -7.37 26.29
CA ASP A 299 5.72 -6.48 26.74
C ASP A 299 7.07 -7.20 26.90
N ASP A 300 7.08 -8.45 27.35
CA ASP A 300 8.31 -9.22 27.48
C ASP A 300 8.92 -9.51 26.11
N VAL A 301 8.10 -9.86 25.11
CA VAL A 301 8.54 -10.06 23.72
C VAL A 301 9.07 -8.74 23.15
N LEU A 302 8.35 -7.63 23.32
CA LEU A 302 8.79 -6.31 22.86
C LEU A 302 10.13 -5.91 23.49
N LYS A 303 10.29 -6.12 24.80
CA LYS A 303 11.53 -5.83 25.55
C LYS A 303 12.71 -6.69 25.09
N LEU A 304 12.53 -8.00 24.95
CA LEU A 304 13.57 -8.92 24.46
C LEU A 304 14.05 -8.54 23.05
N ASN A 305 13.13 -8.05 22.21
CA ASN A 305 13.44 -7.61 20.85
C ASN A 305 13.88 -6.13 20.77
N LYS A 306 14.09 -5.45 21.89
CA LYS A 306 14.54 -4.04 22.00
C LYS A 306 13.66 -3.09 21.20
N ARG A 307 12.31 -3.28 21.26
CA ARG A 307 11.38 -2.48 20.44
C ARG A 307 11.33 -0.99 20.80
N GLY A 308 11.65 -0.63 22.06
CA GLY A 308 11.68 0.75 22.53
C GLY A 308 10.32 1.33 22.93
N HIS A 309 9.23 0.59 22.75
CA HIS A 309 7.89 0.90 23.26
C HIS A 309 7.25 -0.35 23.88
N ASP A 310 6.25 -0.14 24.69
CA ASP A 310 5.43 -1.15 25.34
C ASP A 310 4.01 -1.20 24.74
N VAL A 311 3.19 -2.12 25.23
CA VAL A 311 1.80 -2.27 24.79
C VAL A 311 0.97 -1.03 25.14
N LYS A 312 1.23 -0.38 26.28
CA LYS A 312 0.55 0.86 26.69
C LYS A 312 0.77 1.97 25.65
N LYS A 313 2.01 2.18 25.21
CA LYS A 313 2.34 3.17 24.17
C LYS A 313 1.69 2.82 22.82
N THR A 314 1.57 1.53 22.51
CA THR A 314 0.82 1.08 21.34
C THR A 314 -0.66 1.45 21.42
N ILE A 315 -1.30 1.27 22.58
CA ILE A 315 -2.71 1.65 22.82
C ILE A 315 -2.89 3.16 22.65
N GLU A 316 -2.03 3.97 23.26
CA GLU A 316 -2.06 5.44 23.13
C GLU A 316 -1.95 5.89 21.67
N ALA A 317 -0.99 5.32 20.93
CA ALA A 317 -0.78 5.63 19.53
C ALA A 317 -1.99 5.27 18.65
N LEU A 318 -2.56 4.08 18.82
CA LEU A 318 -3.73 3.64 18.05
C LEU A 318 -4.96 4.50 18.35
N ASP A 319 -5.13 4.93 19.60
CA ASP A 319 -6.23 5.84 19.99
C ASP A 319 -6.10 7.20 19.33
N LEU A 320 -4.92 7.84 19.37
CA LEU A 320 -4.68 9.12 18.70
C LEU A 320 -4.92 9.04 17.18
N ILE A 321 -4.42 8.00 16.54
CA ILE A 321 -4.59 7.78 15.09
C ILE A 321 -6.09 7.62 14.75
N ARG A 322 -6.85 6.90 15.56
CA ARG A 322 -8.29 6.69 15.38
C ARG A 322 -9.10 7.97 15.60
N ARG A 323 -8.80 8.73 16.67
CA ARG A 323 -9.44 10.01 16.97
C ARG A 323 -9.24 11.06 15.88
N ALA A 324 -8.14 10.97 15.13
CA ALA A 324 -7.90 11.78 13.94
C ALA A 324 -8.53 11.19 12.66
N GLY A 325 -9.28 10.10 12.75
CA GLY A 325 -10.00 9.50 11.62
C GLY A 325 -9.15 8.73 10.63
N PHE A 326 -7.86 8.49 10.89
CA PHE A 326 -7.01 7.69 10.00
C PHE A 326 -7.45 6.24 9.92
N LYS A 327 -7.24 5.64 8.75
CA LYS A 327 -7.22 4.19 8.61
C LYS A 327 -5.96 3.64 9.28
N ILE A 328 -6.14 2.65 10.15
CA ILE A 328 -5.06 2.02 10.93
C ILE A 328 -4.62 0.75 10.23
N HIS A 329 -3.36 0.71 9.81
CA HIS A 329 -2.75 -0.44 9.18
C HIS A 329 -1.62 -0.98 10.08
N ALA A 330 -1.93 -1.96 10.92
CA ALA A 330 -0.96 -2.52 11.87
C ALA A 330 -0.01 -3.52 11.20
N HIS A 331 1.23 -3.57 11.70
CA HIS A 331 2.20 -4.62 11.38
C HIS A 331 2.37 -5.51 12.59
N TYR A 332 2.16 -6.80 12.42
CA TYR A 332 2.31 -7.84 13.43
C TYR A 332 3.38 -8.86 13.01
N MET A 333 4.20 -9.30 13.95
CA MET A 333 5.31 -10.22 13.69
C MET A 333 5.23 -11.44 14.61
N PRO A 334 4.68 -12.57 14.17
CA PRO A 334 4.82 -13.83 14.91
C PRO A 334 6.27 -14.34 14.83
N ASN A 335 6.63 -15.24 15.73
CA ASN A 335 7.95 -15.86 15.81
C ASN A 335 9.08 -14.90 16.25
N LEU A 336 8.77 -13.85 17.01
CA LEU A 336 9.79 -12.99 17.62
C LEU A 336 10.52 -13.73 18.74
N TYR A 337 11.74 -13.30 19.08
CA TYR A 337 12.50 -13.84 20.21
C TYR A 337 11.70 -13.70 21.50
N GLY A 338 11.55 -14.80 22.21
CA GLY A 338 10.75 -14.88 23.43
C GLY A 338 9.27 -15.25 23.23
N SER A 339 8.81 -15.40 21.98
CA SER A 339 7.47 -15.89 21.68
C SER A 339 7.41 -17.38 21.43
N SER A 340 6.19 -17.95 21.46
CA SER A 340 5.86 -19.32 21.06
C SER A 340 4.61 -19.33 20.17
N PRO A 341 4.33 -20.44 19.44
CA PRO A 341 3.12 -20.55 18.62
C PRO A 341 1.81 -20.27 19.41
N GLU A 342 1.73 -20.74 20.65
CA GLU A 342 0.55 -20.52 21.51
C GLU A 342 0.46 -19.09 21.99
N MET A 343 1.60 -18.45 22.31
CA MET A 343 1.63 -17.03 22.68
C MET A 343 1.22 -16.16 21.50
N ASP A 344 1.73 -16.41 20.30
CA ASP A 344 1.37 -15.66 19.10
C ASP A 344 -0.10 -15.80 18.73
N LYS A 345 -0.71 -17.00 18.89
CA LYS A 345 -2.14 -17.20 18.67
C LYS A 345 -2.97 -16.37 19.67
N LYS A 346 -2.64 -16.41 20.97
CA LYS A 346 -3.32 -15.63 22.01
C LYS A 346 -3.16 -14.12 21.84
N ASP A 347 -1.95 -13.68 21.51
CA ASP A 347 -1.63 -12.27 21.25
C ASP A 347 -2.43 -11.74 20.06
N PHE A 348 -2.60 -12.55 19.02
CA PHE A 348 -3.41 -12.20 17.87
C PHE A 348 -4.91 -12.11 18.18
N GLU A 349 -5.44 -13.02 18.98
CA GLU A 349 -6.84 -12.95 19.43
C GLU A 349 -7.10 -11.68 20.24
N LYS A 350 -6.17 -11.31 21.13
CA LYS A 350 -6.19 -10.09 21.92
C LYS A 350 -6.36 -8.85 21.04
N MET A 351 -5.71 -8.80 19.88
CA MET A 351 -5.80 -7.69 18.93
C MET A 351 -7.23 -7.34 18.52
N PHE A 352 -8.13 -8.30 18.47
CA PHE A 352 -9.51 -8.10 18.03
C PHE A 352 -10.54 -8.22 19.16
N ASN A 353 -10.22 -8.93 20.24
CA ASN A 353 -11.12 -9.09 21.39
C ASN A 353 -11.09 -7.86 22.29
N GLU A 354 -9.93 -7.20 22.44
CA GLU A 354 -9.82 -5.99 23.25
C GLU A 354 -10.16 -4.73 22.45
N ILE A 355 -10.82 -3.77 23.08
CA ILE A 355 -11.25 -2.51 22.45
C ILE A 355 -10.09 -1.59 22.07
N TYR A 356 -8.91 -1.84 22.60
CA TYR A 356 -7.74 -0.97 22.52
C TYR A 356 -7.04 -1.03 21.15
N PHE A 357 -7.17 -2.12 20.41
CA PHE A 357 -6.40 -2.35 19.20
C PHE A 357 -7.27 -2.24 17.94
N ARG A 358 -7.87 -3.29 17.48
CA ARG A 358 -8.86 -3.40 16.39
C ARG A 358 -8.47 -2.63 15.13
N PRO A 359 -7.34 -2.99 14.46
CA PRO A 359 -6.90 -2.31 13.24
C PRO A 359 -7.86 -2.54 12.07
N ASP A 360 -7.84 -1.63 11.11
CA ASP A 360 -8.63 -1.71 9.87
C ASP A 360 -7.97 -2.60 8.82
N GLU A 361 -6.63 -2.58 8.79
CA GLU A 361 -5.80 -3.41 7.92
C GLU A 361 -4.64 -4.02 8.72
N LEU A 362 -4.15 -5.16 8.26
CA LEU A 362 -3.07 -5.87 8.94
C LEU A 362 -2.08 -6.47 7.94
N LYS A 363 -0.78 -6.31 8.25
CA LYS A 363 0.32 -7.09 7.69
C LYS A 363 0.83 -8.07 8.74
N ILE A 364 1.03 -9.31 8.34
CA ILE A 364 1.61 -10.35 9.20
C ILE A 364 2.94 -10.77 8.59
N TYR A 365 4.03 -10.49 9.30
CA TYR A 365 5.38 -10.78 8.85
C TYR A 365 6.11 -11.67 9.86
N PRO A 366 6.08 -13.02 9.70
CA PRO A 366 6.86 -13.90 10.56
C PRO A 366 8.32 -13.48 10.60
N CYS A 367 8.91 -13.45 11.79
CA CYS A 367 10.30 -13.11 11.97
C CYS A 367 11.19 -14.16 11.27
N SER A 368 12.09 -13.68 10.41
CA SER A 368 13.12 -14.47 9.74
C SER A 368 14.49 -13.93 10.10
N LEU A 369 15.48 -14.80 10.20
CA LEU A 369 16.85 -14.43 10.53
C LEU A 369 17.58 -13.89 9.31
N ILE A 370 18.04 -12.65 9.41
CA ILE A 370 18.86 -11.98 8.41
C ILE A 370 20.29 -11.88 8.93
N LYS A 371 21.28 -12.13 8.08
CA LYS A 371 22.70 -12.19 8.46
C LYS A 371 23.19 -10.92 9.17
N THR A 372 22.73 -9.75 8.75
CA THR A 372 23.14 -8.45 9.30
C THR A 372 22.29 -7.97 10.49
N ALA A 373 21.38 -8.80 11.01
CA ALA A 373 20.55 -8.48 12.17
C ALA A 373 21.23 -8.92 13.48
N GLU A 374 21.07 -8.15 14.56
CA GLU A 374 21.60 -8.51 15.89
C GLU A 374 21.02 -9.83 16.41
N LEU A 375 19.83 -10.22 15.95
CA LEU A 375 19.18 -11.50 16.26
C LEU A 375 20.08 -12.71 15.91
N MET A 376 21.03 -12.55 14.98
CA MET A 376 22.03 -13.58 14.66
C MET A 376 22.80 -14.05 15.89
N GLN A 377 23.20 -13.13 16.78
CA GLN A 377 23.91 -13.44 18.01
C GLN A 377 23.04 -14.25 19.01
N VAL A 378 21.74 -13.97 19.03
CA VAL A 378 20.78 -14.71 19.87
C VAL A 378 20.59 -16.14 19.35
N TYR A 379 20.53 -16.28 18.03
CA TYR A 379 20.43 -17.57 17.34
C TYR A 379 21.69 -18.43 17.57
N GLU A 380 22.88 -17.87 17.39
CA GLU A 380 24.16 -18.57 17.58
C GLU A 380 24.35 -19.07 19.02
N LYS A 381 23.77 -18.36 20.01
CA LYS A 381 23.74 -18.80 21.42
C LYS A 381 22.66 -19.86 21.71
N GLY A 382 21.88 -20.26 20.70
CA GLY A 382 20.78 -21.24 20.85
C GLY A 382 19.57 -20.73 21.65
N LEU A 383 19.45 -19.41 21.87
CA LEU A 383 18.38 -18.80 22.67
C LEU A 383 17.10 -18.56 21.88
N TRP A 384 17.16 -18.58 20.57
CA TRP A 384 16.01 -18.47 19.66
C TRP A 384 16.21 -19.36 18.44
N LYS A 385 15.12 -19.94 17.98
CA LYS A 385 15.02 -20.63 16.69
C LYS A 385 13.69 -20.28 16.03
N PRO A 386 13.61 -20.20 14.69
CA PRO A 386 12.34 -19.98 14.01
C PRO A 386 11.42 -21.20 14.16
N TYR A 387 10.11 -20.95 14.06
CA TYR A 387 9.11 -22.02 14.00
C TYR A 387 9.38 -22.93 12.81
N SER A 388 9.03 -24.21 12.95
CA SER A 388 8.96 -25.13 11.83
C SER A 388 7.90 -24.68 10.82
N SER A 389 7.92 -25.21 9.61
CA SER A 389 6.92 -24.90 8.59
C SER A 389 5.49 -25.26 9.04
N ASP A 390 5.34 -26.35 9.80
CA ASP A 390 4.04 -26.81 10.27
C ASP A 390 3.51 -25.86 11.37
N GLU A 391 4.32 -25.57 12.39
CA GLU A 391 3.98 -24.60 13.45
C GLU A 391 3.63 -23.23 12.85
N LEU A 392 4.42 -22.74 11.88
CA LEU A 392 4.12 -21.47 11.21
C LEU A 392 2.83 -21.55 10.39
N GLY A 393 2.58 -22.67 9.72
CA GLY A 393 1.34 -22.94 8.99
C GLY A 393 0.11 -22.88 9.90
N GLU A 394 0.17 -23.50 11.07
CA GLU A 394 -0.89 -23.45 12.08
C GLU A 394 -1.12 -22.03 12.60
N VAL A 395 -0.04 -21.31 12.98
CA VAL A 395 -0.12 -19.95 13.50
C VAL A 395 -0.76 -19.02 12.47
N LEU A 396 -0.31 -19.06 11.21
CA LEU A 396 -0.85 -18.19 10.16
C LEU A 396 -2.29 -18.55 9.78
N SER A 397 -2.63 -19.84 9.77
CA SER A 397 -4.01 -20.29 9.55
C SER A 397 -4.93 -19.81 10.67
N HIS A 398 -4.48 -19.87 11.92
CA HIS A 398 -5.18 -19.31 13.06
C HIS A 398 -5.40 -17.80 12.92
N HIS A 399 -4.36 -17.05 12.54
CA HIS A 399 -4.46 -15.59 12.33
C HIS A 399 -5.46 -15.23 11.23
N ILE A 400 -5.44 -15.93 10.09
CA ILE A 400 -6.40 -15.71 9.00
C ILE A 400 -7.83 -15.96 9.46
N LEU A 401 -8.07 -17.07 10.18
CA LEU A 401 -9.41 -17.44 10.66
C LEU A 401 -9.98 -16.49 11.72
N HIS A 402 -9.11 -15.92 12.59
CA HIS A 402 -9.54 -15.03 13.66
C HIS A 402 -9.54 -13.55 13.25
N THR A 403 -9.22 -13.25 11.99
CA THR A 403 -9.35 -11.88 11.47
C THR A 403 -10.81 -11.56 11.19
N PRO A 404 -11.39 -10.52 11.83
CA PRO A 404 -12.80 -10.18 11.69
C PRO A 404 -13.12 -9.60 10.31
N ARG A 405 -14.42 -9.61 9.97
CA ARG A 405 -14.92 -9.18 8.66
C ARG A 405 -14.64 -7.72 8.30
N TYR A 406 -14.39 -6.86 9.28
CA TYR A 406 -14.07 -5.46 9.05
C TYR A 406 -12.57 -5.21 8.84
N CYS A 407 -11.71 -6.19 9.07
CA CYS A 407 -10.27 -6.05 8.89
C CYS A 407 -9.82 -6.69 7.57
N ARG A 408 -8.80 -6.08 6.92
CA ARG A 408 -8.21 -6.58 5.68
C ARG A 408 -6.79 -7.08 5.91
N LEU A 409 -6.53 -8.35 5.61
CA LEU A 409 -5.17 -8.90 5.58
C LEU A 409 -4.50 -8.51 4.26
N THR A 410 -3.77 -7.41 4.27
CA THR A 410 -3.14 -6.85 3.07
C THR A 410 -1.97 -7.70 2.60
N ARG A 411 -1.18 -8.21 3.54
CA ARG A 411 -0.02 -9.04 3.26
C ARG A 411 0.25 -10.05 4.39
N ILE A 412 0.51 -11.28 3.99
CA ILE A 412 1.04 -12.34 4.86
C ILE A 412 2.35 -12.77 4.20
N ILE A 413 3.47 -12.71 4.94
CA ILE A 413 4.84 -12.90 4.47
C ILE A 413 5.39 -11.68 3.70
N ARG A 414 6.63 -11.32 4.02
CA ARG A 414 7.41 -10.29 3.35
C ARG A 414 8.18 -10.89 2.17
N ASP A 415 8.35 -10.13 1.09
CA ASP A 415 9.14 -10.56 -0.09
C ASP A 415 10.64 -10.35 0.15
N ILE A 416 11.19 -11.05 1.12
CA ILE A 416 12.65 -11.12 1.31
C ILE A 416 13.17 -12.23 0.40
N PRO A 417 14.20 -11.97 -0.43
CA PRO A 417 14.85 -13.02 -1.20
C PRO A 417 15.32 -14.17 -0.31
N SER A 418 15.09 -15.41 -0.74
CA SER A 418 15.44 -16.60 0.05
C SER A 418 16.93 -16.70 0.35
N THR A 419 17.78 -16.08 -0.48
CA THR A 419 19.23 -15.96 -0.31
C THR A 419 19.63 -15.14 0.89
N ASP A 420 18.81 -14.15 1.29
CA ASP A 420 19.08 -13.24 2.41
C ASP A 420 18.61 -13.83 3.76
N ILE A 421 17.78 -14.88 3.70
CA ILE A 421 17.28 -15.55 4.90
C ILE A 421 18.23 -16.67 5.32
N VAL A 422 18.90 -16.49 6.46
CA VAL A 422 19.76 -17.52 7.07
C VAL A 422 18.90 -18.69 7.53
N VAL A 423 17.94 -18.42 8.40
CA VAL A 423 16.98 -19.40 8.95
C VAL A 423 15.60 -18.76 9.04
N GLY A 424 14.56 -19.55 8.82
CA GLY A 424 13.16 -19.12 8.85
C GLY A 424 12.44 -19.45 7.56
N ASN A 425 11.29 -18.82 7.34
CA ASN A 425 10.49 -19.11 6.16
C ASN A 425 11.13 -18.57 4.87
N LYS A 426 11.41 -19.48 3.94
CA LYS A 426 11.92 -19.19 2.59
C LYS A 426 10.86 -19.27 1.48
N PHE A 427 9.63 -19.66 1.81
CA PHE A 427 8.55 -19.81 0.85
C PHE A 427 7.79 -18.50 0.66
N THR A 428 7.79 -17.96 -0.52
CA THR A 428 7.05 -16.74 -0.88
C THR A 428 5.54 -16.95 -1.02
N ASN A 429 5.09 -18.21 -1.17
CA ASN A 429 3.69 -18.61 -1.33
C ASN A 429 3.05 -19.13 -0.02
N PHE A 430 3.63 -18.85 1.14
CA PHE A 430 3.17 -19.39 2.43
C PHE A 430 1.71 -19.02 2.78
N ARG A 431 1.23 -17.89 2.27
CA ARG A 431 -0.20 -17.55 2.35
C ARG A 431 -1.07 -18.66 1.74
N GLN A 432 -0.69 -19.17 0.57
CA GLN A 432 -1.42 -20.27 -0.10
C GLN A 432 -1.41 -21.55 0.74
N ILE A 433 -0.30 -21.83 1.41
CA ILE A 433 -0.18 -23.00 2.31
C ILE A 433 -1.18 -22.85 3.47
N ALA A 434 -1.20 -21.71 4.14
CA ALA A 434 -2.13 -21.44 5.22
C ALA A 434 -3.61 -21.49 4.76
N GLU A 435 -3.91 -20.94 3.58
CA GLU A 435 -5.26 -21.00 2.99
C GLU A 435 -5.68 -22.44 2.63
N ASN A 436 -4.76 -23.31 2.22
CA ASN A 436 -5.04 -24.74 1.99
C ASN A 436 -5.38 -25.48 3.30
N ILE A 437 -4.61 -25.25 4.37
CA ILE A 437 -4.90 -25.81 5.71
C ILE A 437 -6.31 -25.41 6.15
N ILE A 438 -6.68 -24.13 5.96
CA ILE A 438 -8.01 -23.64 6.31
C ILE A 438 -9.10 -24.35 5.48
N LYS A 439 -8.86 -24.49 4.17
CA LYS A 439 -9.81 -25.15 3.26
C LYS A 439 -10.07 -26.59 3.66
N GLU A 440 -9.05 -27.32 4.07
CA GLU A 440 -9.17 -28.70 4.56
C GLU A 440 -9.96 -28.79 5.87
N SER A 441 -9.87 -27.75 6.71
CA SER A 441 -10.66 -27.67 7.96
C SER A 441 -12.15 -27.35 7.74
N GLY A 442 -12.57 -26.97 6.53
CA GLY A 442 -13.95 -26.56 6.21
C GLY A 442 -14.38 -25.22 6.81
N LYS A 443 -13.50 -24.48 7.48
CA LYS A 443 -13.81 -23.20 8.11
C LYS A 443 -13.84 -22.05 7.10
N LYS A 444 -14.74 -21.07 7.33
CA LYS A 444 -14.89 -19.89 6.46
C LYS A 444 -14.03 -18.73 6.95
N VAL A 445 -13.28 -18.14 6.01
CA VAL A 445 -12.50 -16.89 6.25
C VAL A 445 -13.42 -15.69 6.08
N LEU A 446 -13.43 -14.77 7.06
CA LEU A 446 -14.32 -13.60 7.09
C LEU A 446 -13.64 -12.29 6.69
N GLU A 447 -12.30 -12.23 6.69
CA GLU A 447 -11.57 -11.00 6.39
C GLU A 447 -11.88 -10.45 5.00
N ILE A 448 -11.71 -9.16 4.79
CA ILE A 448 -12.16 -8.44 3.59
C ILE A 448 -11.58 -9.04 2.31
N ARG A 449 -10.26 -9.28 2.25
CA ARG A 449 -9.57 -9.74 1.02
C ARG A 449 -10.05 -11.11 0.54
N ALA A 450 -10.48 -11.97 1.45
CA ALA A 450 -11.05 -13.28 1.09
C ALA A 450 -12.44 -13.16 0.46
N ARG A 451 -13.15 -12.06 0.75
CA ARG A 451 -14.52 -11.78 0.31
C ARG A 451 -14.63 -10.75 -0.81
N GLU A 452 -13.51 -10.09 -1.19
CA GLU A 452 -13.52 -9.10 -2.28
C GLU A 452 -14.06 -9.72 -3.57
N ILE A 453 -15.03 -9.04 -4.19
CA ILE A 453 -15.42 -9.35 -5.56
C ILE A 453 -14.21 -9.07 -6.46
N LYS A 454 -13.80 -10.07 -7.20
CA LYS A 454 -12.69 -9.94 -8.14
C LYS A 454 -13.23 -9.47 -9.50
N ASN A 455 -13.06 -10.22 -10.56
CA ASN A 455 -13.49 -9.88 -11.93
C ASN A 455 -14.93 -10.31 -12.23
N LYS A 456 -15.79 -10.48 -11.22
CA LYS A 456 -17.19 -10.89 -11.44
C LYS A 456 -18.06 -9.69 -11.81
N LYS A 457 -19.08 -9.92 -12.65
CA LYS A 457 -20.13 -8.92 -12.93
C LYS A 457 -20.91 -8.61 -11.66
N VAL A 458 -21.37 -7.36 -11.57
CA VAL A 458 -22.16 -6.91 -10.41
C VAL A 458 -23.48 -7.67 -10.37
N ASP A 459 -23.73 -8.30 -9.23
CA ASP A 459 -25.03 -8.89 -8.91
C ASP A 459 -26.06 -7.77 -8.69
N GLN A 460 -27.29 -7.97 -9.16
CA GLN A 460 -28.35 -6.96 -9.01
C GLN A 460 -28.96 -6.95 -7.60
N ASN A 461 -28.74 -8.01 -6.79
CA ASN A 461 -29.31 -8.18 -5.46
C ASN A 461 -28.30 -7.94 -4.35
N LEU A 462 -27.81 -6.69 -4.23
CA LEU A 462 -26.92 -6.33 -3.13
C LEU A 462 -27.68 -5.99 -1.85
N LYS A 463 -27.20 -6.53 -0.72
CA LYS A 463 -27.72 -6.27 0.63
C LYS A 463 -26.72 -5.42 1.41
N ILE A 464 -27.25 -4.57 2.29
CA ILE A 464 -26.44 -3.84 3.27
C ILE A 464 -26.27 -4.71 4.49
N LYS A 465 -25.02 -4.86 4.95
CA LYS A 465 -24.69 -5.44 6.24
C LYS A 465 -23.88 -4.46 7.06
N ILE A 466 -24.27 -4.27 8.32
CA ILE A 466 -23.60 -3.37 9.25
C ILE A 466 -23.00 -4.23 10.37
N THR A 467 -21.69 -4.07 10.56
CA THR A 467 -20.97 -4.65 11.70
C THR A 467 -20.52 -3.52 12.60
N THR A 468 -20.97 -3.55 13.85
CA THR A 468 -20.61 -2.57 14.86
C THR A 468 -19.61 -3.15 15.84
N TYR A 469 -18.65 -2.34 16.26
CA TYR A 469 -17.69 -2.71 17.29
C TYR A 469 -17.22 -1.47 18.05
N GLU A 470 -16.84 -1.67 19.31
CA GLU A 470 -16.29 -0.60 20.12
C GLU A 470 -14.79 -0.46 19.91
N ALA A 471 -14.28 0.77 19.99
CA ALA A 471 -12.88 1.09 20.18
C ALA A 471 -12.73 1.97 21.43
N THR A 472 -11.51 2.25 21.86
CA THR A 472 -11.23 3.04 23.07
C THR A 472 -12.04 4.32 23.10
N SER A 473 -11.96 5.13 22.06
CA SER A 473 -12.53 6.46 21.97
C SER A 473 -13.76 6.58 21.06
N SER A 474 -14.24 5.51 20.46
CA SER A 474 -15.33 5.55 19.47
C SER A 474 -16.14 4.26 19.39
N ASN A 475 -17.36 4.39 18.84
CA ASN A 475 -18.11 3.28 18.28
C ASN A 475 -17.91 3.24 16.77
N GLU A 476 -17.51 2.11 16.24
CA GLU A 476 -17.17 1.93 14.84
C GLU A 476 -18.27 1.16 14.11
N TYR A 477 -18.60 1.61 12.90
CA TYR A 477 -19.56 0.99 12.00
C TYR A 477 -18.87 0.63 10.70
N PHE A 478 -18.81 -0.66 10.40
CA PHE A 478 -18.38 -1.19 9.12
C PHE A 478 -19.62 -1.52 8.29
N ILE A 479 -19.93 -0.68 7.33
CA ILE A 479 -21.15 -0.75 6.51
C ILE A 479 -20.73 -1.29 5.15
N GLU A 480 -21.24 -2.47 4.77
CA GLU A 480 -20.81 -3.15 3.55
C GLU A 480 -21.97 -3.54 2.64
N TYR A 481 -21.76 -3.47 1.32
CA TYR A 481 -22.60 -4.10 0.33
C TYR A 481 -22.10 -5.51 0.05
N ILE A 482 -22.94 -6.50 0.25
CA ILE A 482 -22.66 -7.91 0.01
C ILE A 482 -23.75 -8.55 -0.86
N ASN A 483 -23.39 -9.61 -1.59
CA ASN A 483 -24.35 -10.52 -2.22
C ASN A 483 -24.69 -11.71 -1.29
N ASP A 484 -25.52 -12.64 -1.80
CA ASP A 484 -25.93 -13.84 -1.07
C ASP A 484 -24.76 -14.79 -0.72
N ASN A 485 -23.64 -14.71 -1.46
CA ASN A 485 -22.43 -15.47 -1.17
C ASN A 485 -21.50 -14.79 -0.15
N ASP A 486 -21.91 -13.65 0.42
CA ASP A 486 -21.12 -12.84 1.36
C ASP A 486 -19.87 -12.20 0.69
N GLU A 487 -19.88 -12.04 -0.65
CA GLU A 487 -18.85 -11.33 -1.39
C GLU A 487 -19.08 -9.82 -1.24
N ILE A 488 -18.00 -9.06 -0.99
CA ILE A 488 -18.06 -7.62 -0.72
C ILE A 488 -17.85 -6.81 -2.00
N PHE A 489 -18.79 -5.90 -2.28
CA PHE A 489 -18.80 -5.00 -3.44
C PHE A 489 -18.36 -3.58 -3.11
N GLY A 490 -18.45 -3.21 -1.87
CA GLY A 490 -18.00 -1.93 -1.35
C GLY A 490 -18.34 -1.78 0.12
N PHE A 491 -17.68 -0.85 0.76
CA PHE A 491 -17.90 -0.57 2.18
C PHE A 491 -17.59 0.87 2.56
N LEU A 492 -18.06 1.26 3.74
CA LEU A 492 -17.75 2.50 4.42
C LEU A 492 -17.39 2.20 5.88
N ARG A 493 -16.38 2.89 6.40
CA ARG A 493 -16.03 2.92 7.83
C ARG A 493 -16.49 4.24 8.41
N LEU A 494 -17.46 4.18 9.33
CA LEU A 494 -17.94 5.33 10.08
C LEU A 494 -17.51 5.19 11.53
N SER A 495 -16.86 6.22 12.06
CA SER A 495 -16.50 6.35 13.47
C SER A 495 -17.41 7.34 14.15
N LEU A 496 -17.97 6.95 15.28
CA LEU A 496 -18.77 7.81 16.16
C LEU A 496 -18.00 8.04 17.46
N PRO A 497 -17.27 9.18 17.57
CA PRO A 497 -16.45 9.49 18.74
C PRO A 497 -17.27 9.55 20.04
N LYS A 498 -16.75 8.96 21.12
CA LYS A 498 -17.28 9.03 22.50
C LYS A 498 -16.67 10.20 23.27
N ILE A 499 -15.51 10.66 22.82
CA ILE A 499 -14.74 11.76 23.42
C ILE A 499 -14.40 12.80 22.35
N SER A 500 -14.24 14.05 22.73
CA SER A 500 -13.86 15.12 21.81
C SER A 500 -12.51 14.84 21.15
N SER A 501 -12.38 15.18 19.88
CA SER A 501 -11.10 15.12 19.17
C SER A 501 -10.17 16.24 19.64
N PHE A 502 -8.85 15.99 19.60
CA PHE A 502 -7.82 17.03 19.76
C PHE A 502 -7.67 17.89 18.49
N ILE A 503 -8.35 17.54 17.40
CA ILE A 503 -8.42 18.31 16.15
C ILE A 503 -9.72 19.10 16.14
N PRO A 504 -9.68 20.45 16.16
CA PRO A 504 -10.88 21.29 16.30
C PRO A 504 -11.94 21.04 15.21
N GLU A 505 -11.52 20.79 13.96
CA GLU A 505 -12.44 20.53 12.84
C GLU A 505 -13.31 19.28 13.04
N LEU A 506 -12.87 18.34 13.85
CA LEU A 506 -13.56 17.08 14.15
C LEU A 506 -14.46 17.19 15.40
N SER A 507 -14.50 18.35 16.05
CA SER A 507 -15.36 18.55 17.22
C SER A 507 -16.82 18.31 16.86
N GLU A 508 -17.54 17.54 17.69
CA GLU A 508 -18.95 17.16 17.51
C GLU A 508 -19.27 16.45 16.19
N SER A 509 -18.25 15.92 15.49
CA SER A 509 -18.42 15.27 14.20
C SER A 509 -18.37 13.75 14.31
N ALA A 510 -19.28 13.06 13.62
CA ALA A 510 -19.03 11.70 13.18
C ALA A 510 -18.00 11.72 12.04
N ILE A 511 -17.25 10.65 11.82
CA ILE A 511 -16.12 10.66 10.90
C ILE A 511 -16.21 9.49 9.92
N ILE A 512 -16.30 9.77 8.61
CA ILE A 512 -16.06 8.79 7.56
C ILE A 512 -14.54 8.60 7.43
N ARG A 513 -14.05 7.40 7.80
CA ARG A 513 -12.63 7.06 7.79
C ARG A 513 -12.18 6.40 6.49
N GLU A 514 -13.09 5.77 5.78
CA GLU A 514 -12.84 5.14 4.48
C GLU A 514 -14.14 4.90 3.72
N ILE A 515 -14.12 5.10 2.40
CA ILE A 515 -15.11 4.53 1.47
C ILE A 515 -14.33 3.81 0.38
N HIS A 516 -14.70 2.57 0.12
CA HIS A 516 -14.12 1.79 -0.96
C HIS A 516 -15.20 1.03 -1.72
N ILE A 517 -15.26 1.22 -3.04
CA ILE A 517 -16.14 0.47 -3.94
C ILE A 517 -15.25 -0.37 -4.85
N TYR A 518 -15.40 -1.68 -4.78
CA TYR A 518 -14.68 -2.62 -5.62
C TYR A 518 -15.25 -2.65 -7.03
N GLY A 519 -14.39 -2.86 -8.02
CA GLY A 519 -14.76 -2.97 -9.41
C GLY A 519 -13.67 -2.48 -10.34
N GLN A 520 -13.81 -2.75 -11.64
CA GLN A 520 -12.87 -2.23 -12.63
C GLN A 520 -12.89 -0.71 -12.59
N SER A 521 -11.70 -0.11 -12.54
CA SER A 521 -11.53 1.34 -12.52
C SER A 521 -12.13 1.93 -13.80
N LEU A 522 -13.06 2.88 -13.63
CA LEU A 522 -13.47 3.79 -14.69
C LEU A 522 -12.96 5.18 -14.32
N GLU A 523 -12.61 5.96 -15.32
CA GLU A 523 -12.24 7.37 -15.12
C GLU A 523 -13.28 8.09 -14.26
N VAL A 524 -12.82 8.90 -13.32
CA VAL A 524 -13.72 9.66 -12.43
C VAL A 524 -14.61 10.56 -13.29
N GLY A 525 -15.88 10.19 -13.43
CA GLY A 525 -16.89 10.98 -14.18
C GLY A 525 -17.54 10.26 -15.37
N LYS A 526 -17.02 9.15 -15.85
CA LYS A 526 -17.70 8.34 -16.88
C LYS A 526 -18.72 7.37 -16.27
N LYS A 527 -19.88 7.22 -16.90
CA LYS A 527 -20.94 6.29 -16.50
C LYS A 527 -21.00 5.14 -17.50
N GLU A 528 -20.85 3.91 -17.02
CA GLU A 528 -21.13 2.70 -17.79
C GLU A 528 -22.11 1.81 -17.06
N VAL A 529 -23.09 1.27 -17.78
CA VAL A 529 -24.10 0.37 -17.23
C VAL A 529 -23.46 -0.99 -16.94
N GLY A 530 -23.58 -1.46 -15.68
CA GLY A 530 -23.13 -2.81 -15.28
C GLY A 530 -21.84 -2.90 -14.46
N LYS A 531 -21.15 -1.77 -14.16
CA LYS A 531 -19.98 -1.76 -13.26
C LYS A 531 -20.35 -1.22 -11.86
N ALA A 532 -19.90 -1.86 -10.78
CA ALA A 532 -20.28 -1.55 -9.39
C ALA A 532 -20.04 -0.09 -8.99
N GLN A 533 -18.99 0.55 -9.48
CA GLN A 533 -18.68 1.95 -9.19
C GLN A 533 -19.73 2.94 -9.74
N HIS A 534 -20.61 2.53 -10.66
CA HIS A 534 -21.60 3.40 -11.33
C HIS A 534 -23.03 3.29 -10.82
N GLN A 535 -23.31 2.32 -9.96
CA GLN A 535 -24.67 2.17 -9.38
C GLN A 535 -24.96 3.19 -8.26
N GLY A 536 -24.07 4.17 -8.04
CA GLY A 536 -24.25 5.15 -6.97
C GLY A 536 -24.01 4.59 -5.56
N LEU A 537 -23.39 3.39 -5.45
CA LEU A 537 -23.16 2.71 -4.16
C LEU A 537 -22.41 3.60 -3.16
N GLY A 538 -21.36 4.31 -3.61
CA GLY A 538 -20.61 5.21 -2.75
C GLY A 538 -21.46 6.36 -2.19
N LYS A 539 -22.34 6.96 -3.03
CA LYS A 539 -23.26 8.00 -2.59
C LYS A 539 -24.31 7.48 -1.60
N ASN A 540 -24.80 6.26 -1.83
CA ASN A 540 -25.75 5.63 -0.91
C ASN A 540 -25.09 5.28 0.44
N LEU A 541 -23.82 4.87 0.46
CA LEU A 541 -23.07 4.65 1.70
C LEU A 541 -22.89 5.96 2.48
N ILE A 542 -22.60 7.09 1.80
CA ILE A 542 -22.51 8.41 2.46
C ILE A 542 -23.85 8.77 3.08
N ARG A 543 -24.98 8.64 2.33
CA ARG A 543 -26.32 8.93 2.85
C ARG A 543 -26.64 8.08 4.08
N LEU A 544 -26.31 6.80 4.07
CA LEU A 544 -26.53 5.92 5.22
C LEU A 544 -25.67 6.34 6.43
N ALA A 545 -24.41 6.76 6.19
CA ALA A 545 -23.56 7.32 7.25
C ALA A 545 -24.14 8.60 7.83
N GLU A 546 -24.73 9.50 7.02
CA GLU A 546 -25.45 10.68 7.47
C GLU A 546 -26.66 10.32 8.35
N GLU A 547 -27.47 9.35 7.93
CA GLU A 547 -28.66 8.88 8.66
C GLU A 547 -28.27 8.32 10.03
N ILE A 548 -27.28 7.42 10.07
CA ILE A 548 -26.78 6.85 11.33
C ILE A 548 -26.21 7.94 12.24
N SER A 549 -25.45 8.89 11.69
CA SER A 549 -24.84 9.96 12.47
C SER A 549 -25.91 10.87 13.10
N LYS A 550 -26.95 11.25 12.35
CA LYS A 550 -28.10 12.01 12.85
C LYS A 550 -28.85 11.28 13.96
N GLU A 551 -29.15 10.00 13.73
CA GLU A 551 -29.85 9.15 14.71
C GLU A 551 -29.07 9.06 16.03
N LYS A 552 -27.73 9.11 15.96
CA LYS A 552 -26.84 9.09 17.14
C LYS A 552 -26.56 10.48 17.71
N GLY A 553 -27.20 11.53 17.21
CA GLY A 553 -27.17 12.88 17.76
C GLY A 553 -25.99 13.75 17.31
N PHE A 554 -25.23 13.33 16.29
CA PHE A 554 -24.16 14.16 15.73
C PHE A 554 -24.73 15.27 14.85
N LYS A 555 -24.13 16.47 14.95
CA LYS A 555 -24.54 17.64 14.16
C LYS A 555 -23.76 17.80 12.87
N LYS A 556 -22.59 17.14 12.78
CA LYS A 556 -21.68 17.22 11.67
C LYS A 556 -21.17 15.84 11.27
N LEU A 557 -20.88 15.68 10.00
CA LEU A 557 -20.17 14.55 9.44
C LEU A 557 -18.88 15.03 8.80
N ALA A 558 -17.75 14.56 9.28
CA ALA A 558 -16.44 14.83 8.72
C ALA A 558 -15.98 13.65 7.85
N VAL A 559 -15.06 13.90 6.92
CA VAL A 559 -14.37 12.86 6.16
C VAL A 559 -12.87 13.16 6.08
N ILE A 560 -12.04 12.13 6.31
CA ILE A 560 -10.61 12.17 6.06
C ILE A 560 -10.36 11.96 4.55
N SER A 561 -10.68 12.98 3.75
CA SER A 561 -10.53 12.88 2.29
C SER A 561 -9.05 12.87 1.87
N ALA A 562 -8.72 12.00 0.91
CA ALA A 562 -7.46 12.10 0.19
C ALA A 562 -7.52 13.26 -0.81
N ILE A 563 -6.37 13.82 -1.16
CA ILE A 563 -6.26 15.01 -2.01
C ILE A 563 -7.06 14.84 -3.32
N GLY A 564 -6.85 13.75 -4.04
CA GLY A 564 -7.53 13.49 -5.31
C GLY A 564 -9.02 13.14 -5.20
N THR A 565 -9.56 13.02 -3.98
CA THR A 565 -10.99 12.73 -3.73
C THR A 565 -11.80 13.92 -3.25
N ARG A 566 -11.18 15.07 -2.97
CA ARG A 566 -11.85 16.26 -2.41
C ARG A 566 -13.04 16.72 -3.24
N ILE A 567 -12.88 16.83 -4.57
CA ILE A 567 -13.96 17.24 -5.49
C ILE A 567 -15.13 16.23 -5.45
N TYR A 568 -14.88 14.94 -5.21
CA TYR A 568 -15.96 13.96 -5.06
C TYR A 568 -16.81 14.25 -3.82
N TYR A 569 -16.19 14.55 -2.68
CA TYR A 569 -16.92 14.87 -1.46
C TYR A 569 -17.61 16.23 -1.53
N GLU A 570 -17.03 17.23 -2.18
CA GLU A 570 -17.70 18.52 -2.47
C GLU A 570 -19.01 18.33 -3.23
N LYS A 571 -19.00 17.47 -4.28
CA LYS A 571 -20.22 17.11 -5.04
C LYS A 571 -21.26 16.37 -4.19
N ASN A 572 -20.88 15.83 -3.03
CA ASN A 572 -21.77 15.21 -2.04
C ASN A 572 -22.12 16.16 -0.88
N GLY A 573 -21.81 17.44 -1.01
CA GLY A 573 -22.21 18.49 -0.06
C GLY A 573 -21.24 18.74 1.10
N PHE A 574 -20.03 18.17 1.05
CA PHE A 574 -18.99 18.47 2.03
C PHE A 574 -18.26 19.76 1.67
N LYS A 575 -17.88 20.53 2.67
CA LYS A 575 -17.08 21.76 2.54
C LYS A 575 -15.65 21.48 2.97
N GLN A 576 -14.69 22.01 2.22
CA GLN A 576 -13.26 21.91 2.56
C GLN A 576 -12.95 22.79 3.77
N GLY A 577 -12.36 22.20 4.80
CA GLY A 577 -11.71 22.89 5.92
C GLY A 577 -10.19 22.92 5.73
N GLU A 578 -9.42 23.07 6.80
CA GLU A 578 -7.97 23.06 6.75
C GLU A 578 -7.42 21.64 6.46
N LEU A 579 -7.83 20.66 7.26
CA LEU A 579 -7.35 19.26 7.19
C LEU A 579 -8.43 18.27 6.73
N TYR A 580 -9.69 18.57 6.98
CA TYR A 580 -10.83 17.68 6.72
C TYR A 580 -11.87 18.38 5.85
N GLN A 581 -12.77 17.57 5.31
CA GLN A 581 -14.01 18.09 4.74
C GLN A 581 -15.17 17.76 5.67
N THR A 582 -16.08 18.71 5.86
CA THR A 582 -17.20 18.57 6.78
C THR A 582 -18.52 18.91 6.13
N LYS A 583 -19.60 18.33 6.64
CA LYS A 583 -20.97 18.58 6.22
C LYS A 583 -21.86 18.69 7.46
N ASP A 584 -22.68 19.74 7.53
CA ASP A 584 -23.74 19.85 8.55
C ASP A 584 -24.82 18.78 8.26
N LEU A 585 -25.32 18.15 9.31
CA LEU A 585 -26.30 17.05 9.24
C LEU A 585 -27.74 17.54 9.49
#